data_833daee62d0ac15041c6e169c40a317d
#
_entry.id   833daee62d0ac15041c6e169c40a317d
#
_cell.length_a   1.000
_cell.length_b   1.000
_cell.length_c   1.000
_cell.angle_alpha   90.00
_cell.angle_beta   90.00
_cell.angle_gamma   90.00
#
_symmetry.space_group_name_H-M   'P 1'
#
loop_
_entity.id
_entity.type
_entity.pdbx_description
1 polymer ?
#
loop_
_entity_poly.entity_id
_entity_poly.type
_entity_poly.pdbx_seq_one_letter_code
_entity_poly.pdbx_strand_id
1 'polypeptide(L)'
;MKRWPIIPTIIVIIAVGIMIGLGVWQLQRKAEKEALLARYNAADGLPAVTWPDVPDPKALPLFRRSTLMCGKVLKIESVSGSNRAGDAGFAHVASCQTGGAEGVNAKVAIGWSERPQSPSWSGGLVRGIIAPDGVQLIKLVSTDSADGLQQLALPSPAQIPNNHFLYAIQWFIFAAAASIIYILAVRKRLKTP
;
A
#
# COMPACT_ATOMS: atom_id res chain seq x y z
N MET A 1 30.67 -19.93 46.11
CA MET A 1 30.42 -20.08 44.64
C MET A 1 29.15 -19.31 44.29
N LYS A 2 29.22 -18.26 43.46
CA LYS A 2 28.03 -17.53 43.02
C LYS A 2 27.23 -18.40 42.07
N ARG A 3 25.92 -18.52 42.34
CA ARG A 3 25.02 -19.32 41.50
C ARG A 3 24.76 -18.59 40.17
N TRP A 4 24.80 -19.33 39.09
CA TRP A 4 24.42 -18.83 37.76
C TRP A 4 22.97 -18.33 37.75
N PRO A 5 22.65 -17.16 37.15
CA PRO A 5 21.31 -16.59 37.16
C PRO A 5 20.40 -17.30 36.13
N ILE A 6 19.93 -18.52 36.47
CA ILE A 6 19.19 -19.38 35.53
C ILE A 6 17.92 -18.70 34.98
N ILE A 7 17.08 -18.15 35.85
CA ILE A 7 15.81 -17.51 35.45
C ILE A 7 16.04 -16.33 34.48
N PRO A 8 16.91 -15.33 34.79
CA PRO A 8 17.23 -14.27 33.84
C PRO A 8 17.82 -14.80 32.50
N THR A 9 18.62 -15.87 32.56
CA THR A 9 19.21 -16.48 31.35
C THR A 9 18.11 -17.02 30.43
N ILE A 10 17.13 -17.75 30.98
CA ILE A 10 16.02 -18.30 30.23
C ILE A 10 15.19 -17.17 29.59
N ILE A 11 14.87 -16.11 30.37
CA ILE A 11 14.11 -14.97 29.88
C ILE A 11 14.82 -14.30 28.70
N VAL A 12 16.14 -14.06 28.81
CA VAL A 12 16.92 -13.43 27.72
C VAL A 12 16.99 -14.32 26.50
N ILE A 13 17.20 -15.62 26.66
CA ILE A 13 17.21 -16.57 25.53
C ILE A 13 15.88 -16.55 24.79
N ILE A 14 14.76 -16.56 25.51
CA ILE A 14 13.42 -16.49 24.89
C ILE A 14 13.24 -15.15 24.17
N ALA A 15 13.60 -14.05 24.80
CA ALA A 15 13.46 -12.70 24.20
C ALA A 15 14.31 -12.57 22.93
N VAL A 16 15.55 -13.03 22.96
CA VAL A 16 16.45 -13.04 21.79
C VAL A 16 15.90 -13.94 20.68
N GLY A 17 15.37 -15.13 21.03
CA GLY A 17 14.74 -16.04 20.09
C GLY A 17 13.52 -15.41 19.40
N ILE A 18 12.67 -14.70 20.14
CA ILE A 18 11.51 -13.96 19.58
C ILE A 18 11.99 -12.86 18.63
N MET A 19 12.99 -12.06 19.02
CA MET A 19 13.52 -10.98 18.17
C MET A 19 14.11 -11.53 16.87
N ILE A 20 14.86 -12.63 16.92
CA ILE A 20 15.38 -13.30 15.72
C ILE A 20 14.22 -13.80 14.84
N GLY A 21 13.21 -14.45 15.44
CA GLY A 21 12.03 -14.92 14.73
C GLY A 21 11.27 -13.81 14.02
N LEU A 22 11.11 -12.64 14.68
CA LEU A 22 10.51 -11.45 14.08
C LEU A 22 11.36 -10.89 12.94
N GLY A 23 12.68 -10.88 13.08
CA GLY A 23 13.59 -10.49 11.99
C GLY A 23 13.44 -11.37 10.75
N VAL A 24 13.41 -12.70 10.93
CA VAL A 24 13.20 -13.66 9.84
C VAL A 24 11.80 -13.48 9.21
N TRP A 25 10.77 -13.30 10.02
CA TRP A 25 9.42 -13.06 9.52
C TRP A 25 9.35 -11.76 8.67
N GLN A 26 10.04 -10.69 9.06
CA GLN A 26 10.12 -9.47 8.27
C GLN A 26 10.80 -9.71 6.91
N LEU A 27 11.84 -10.55 6.84
CA LEU A 27 12.49 -10.90 5.57
C LEU A 27 11.54 -11.70 4.65
N GLN A 28 10.75 -12.60 5.20
CA GLN A 28 9.73 -13.33 4.42
C GLN A 28 8.68 -12.37 3.87
N ARG A 29 8.18 -11.44 4.70
CA ARG A 29 7.22 -10.42 4.25
C ARG A 29 7.79 -9.50 3.18
N LYS A 30 9.10 -9.17 3.27
CA LYS A 30 9.80 -8.43 2.21
C LYS A 30 9.73 -9.18 0.88
N ALA A 31 10.10 -10.47 0.88
CA ALA A 31 10.11 -11.30 -0.34
C ALA A 31 8.70 -11.43 -0.97
N GLU A 32 7.67 -11.68 -0.15
CA GLU A 32 6.28 -11.71 -0.62
C GLU A 32 5.86 -10.38 -1.26
N LYS A 33 6.21 -9.26 -0.62
CA LYS A 33 5.91 -7.91 -1.12
C LYS A 33 6.64 -7.62 -2.43
N GLU A 34 7.90 -7.99 -2.54
CA GLU A 34 8.70 -7.80 -3.77
C GLU A 34 8.14 -8.62 -4.94
N ALA A 35 7.72 -9.85 -4.70
CA ALA A 35 7.06 -10.67 -5.70
C ALA A 35 5.73 -10.03 -6.19
N LEU A 36 4.94 -9.47 -5.26
CA LEU A 36 3.72 -8.75 -5.59
C LEU A 36 4.00 -7.48 -6.41
N LEU A 37 4.99 -6.68 -6.01
CA LEU A 37 5.40 -5.47 -6.73
C LEU A 37 5.93 -5.79 -8.13
N ALA A 38 6.68 -6.88 -8.29
CA ALA A 38 7.14 -7.33 -9.60
C ALA A 38 5.97 -7.67 -10.53
N ARG A 39 4.91 -8.32 -10.02
CA ARG A 39 3.68 -8.58 -10.77
C ARG A 39 2.97 -7.28 -11.18
N TYR A 40 2.90 -6.30 -10.29
CA TYR A 40 2.28 -5.00 -10.58
C TYR A 40 3.09 -4.19 -11.59
N ASN A 41 4.42 -4.21 -11.52
CA ASN A 41 5.28 -3.57 -12.51
C ASN A 41 5.12 -4.20 -13.92
N ALA A 42 4.91 -5.50 -13.99
CA ALA A 42 4.64 -6.18 -15.26
C ALA A 42 3.24 -5.85 -15.82
N ALA A 43 2.33 -5.29 -15.01
CA ALA A 43 0.95 -5.04 -15.43
C ALA A 43 0.81 -3.98 -16.53
N ASP A 44 1.72 -3.00 -16.61
CA ASP A 44 1.66 -1.92 -17.62
C ASP A 44 1.86 -2.46 -19.06
N GLY A 45 2.67 -3.51 -19.22
CA GLY A 45 2.89 -4.16 -20.54
C GLY A 45 1.78 -5.13 -20.96
N LEU A 46 0.79 -5.39 -20.11
CA LEU A 46 -0.28 -6.34 -20.40
C LEU A 46 -1.47 -5.67 -21.13
N PRO A 47 -2.26 -6.41 -21.94
CA PRO A 47 -3.48 -5.89 -22.56
C PRO A 47 -4.44 -5.30 -21.53
N ALA A 48 -5.25 -4.32 -21.90
CA ALA A 48 -6.29 -3.76 -21.05
C ALA A 48 -7.26 -4.86 -20.58
N VAL A 49 -7.77 -4.72 -19.36
CA VAL A 49 -8.79 -5.62 -18.80
C VAL A 49 -10.15 -4.94 -18.79
N THR A 50 -11.21 -5.73 -18.88
CA THR A 50 -12.56 -5.24 -18.64
C THR A 50 -12.68 -4.83 -17.16
N TRP A 51 -13.37 -3.73 -16.89
CA TRP A 51 -13.68 -3.32 -15.52
C TRP A 51 -14.48 -4.42 -14.83
N PRO A 52 -14.02 -4.93 -13.66
CA PRO A 52 -14.78 -5.95 -12.96
C PRO A 52 -15.95 -5.32 -12.21
N ASP A 53 -17.17 -5.76 -12.49
CA ASP A 53 -18.39 -5.31 -11.79
C ASP A 53 -18.35 -5.70 -10.31
N VAL A 54 -17.83 -6.88 -10.00
CA VAL A 54 -17.60 -7.35 -8.62
C VAL A 54 -16.10 -7.70 -8.47
N PRO A 55 -15.30 -6.83 -7.85
CA PRO A 55 -13.87 -7.11 -7.65
C PRO A 55 -13.65 -8.27 -6.67
N ASP A 56 -12.85 -9.27 -7.06
CA ASP A 56 -12.39 -10.31 -6.14
C ASP A 56 -11.21 -9.78 -5.30
N PRO A 57 -11.35 -9.70 -3.96
CA PRO A 57 -10.28 -9.20 -3.08
C PRO A 57 -8.95 -9.98 -3.19
N LYS A 58 -9.01 -11.25 -3.65
CA LYS A 58 -7.83 -12.11 -3.81
C LYS A 58 -7.15 -11.97 -5.17
N ALA A 59 -7.84 -11.38 -6.15
CA ALA A 59 -7.40 -11.30 -7.54
C ALA A 59 -7.64 -9.94 -8.18
N LEU A 60 -7.38 -8.85 -7.44
CA LEU A 60 -7.56 -7.49 -7.94
C LEU A 60 -6.62 -7.20 -9.12
N PRO A 61 -7.14 -6.70 -10.25
CA PRO A 61 -6.33 -6.36 -11.44
C PRO A 61 -5.66 -4.98 -11.27
N LEU A 62 -4.95 -4.77 -10.17
CA LEU A 62 -4.32 -3.49 -9.87
C LEU A 62 -3.24 -3.14 -10.90
N PHE A 63 -3.11 -1.85 -11.18
CA PHE A 63 -2.17 -1.24 -12.12
C PHE A 63 -2.37 -1.67 -13.59
N ARG A 64 -3.46 -2.38 -13.90
CA ARG A 64 -3.88 -2.70 -15.26
C ARG A 64 -4.63 -1.54 -15.89
N ARG A 65 -4.48 -1.37 -17.20
CA ARG A 65 -5.33 -0.47 -17.97
C ARG A 65 -6.74 -1.03 -18.06
N SER A 66 -7.73 -0.18 -17.93
CA SER A 66 -9.13 -0.54 -18.07
C SER A 66 -9.95 0.62 -18.63
N THR A 67 -11.15 0.30 -19.06
CA THR A 67 -12.17 1.27 -19.46
C THR A 67 -13.44 1.03 -18.68
N LEU A 68 -14.09 2.14 -18.32
CA LEU A 68 -15.35 2.12 -17.58
C LEU A 68 -16.32 3.13 -18.19
N MET A 69 -17.57 2.73 -18.39
CA MET A 69 -18.65 3.63 -18.78
C MET A 69 -19.34 4.15 -17.52
N CYS A 70 -19.18 5.44 -17.24
CA CYS A 70 -19.95 6.14 -16.20
C CYS A 70 -21.27 6.60 -16.81
N GLY A 71 -22.34 5.83 -16.62
CA GLY A 71 -23.65 6.15 -17.17
C GLY A 71 -24.35 7.29 -16.43
N LYS A 72 -24.11 7.39 -15.12
CA LYS A 72 -24.65 8.47 -14.27
C LYS A 72 -23.67 8.78 -13.15
N VAL A 73 -23.36 10.06 -13.00
CA VAL A 73 -22.58 10.56 -11.86
C VAL A 73 -23.52 10.78 -10.68
N LEU A 74 -23.23 10.09 -9.57
CA LEU A 74 -24.01 10.20 -8.34
C LEU A 74 -23.48 11.32 -7.43
N LYS A 75 -22.15 11.42 -7.32
CA LYS A 75 -21.44 12.38 -6.46
C LYS A 75 -20.02 12.57 -6.96
N ILE A 76 -19.48 13.77 -6.79
CA ILE A 76 -18.05 14.03 -6.96
C ILE A 76 -17.49 14.53 -5.63
N GLU A 77 -16.41 13.93 -5.16
CA GLU A 77 -15.73 14.29 -3.92
C GLU A 77 -14.30 14.76 -4.23
N SER A 78 -13.85 15.82 -3.55
CA SER A 78 -12.48 16.28 -3.59
C SER A 78 -11.70 15.62 -2.44
N VAL A 79 -10.68 14.85 -2.76
CA VAL A 79 -9.80 14.19 -1.79
C VAL A 79 -8.36 14.64 -2.03
N SER A 80 -7.50 14.54 -1.02
CA SER A 80 -6.07 14.84 -1.19
C SER A 80 -5.46 13.99 -2.29
N GLY A 81 -4.67 14.61 -3.17
CA GLY A 81 -4.00 13.94 -4.27
C GLY A 81 -2.95 14.83 -4.92
N SER A 82 -2.23 14.29 -5.88
CA SER A 82 -1.22 15.01 -6.65
C SER A 82 -1.52 14.98 -8.14
N ASN A 83 -1.04 15.99 -8.84
CA ASN A 83 -1.07 16.03 -10.29
C ASN A 83 0.09 15.21 -10.88
N ARG A 84 0.17 15.16 -12.21
CA ARG A 84 1.22 14.43 -12.94
C ARG A 84 2.63 15.00 -12.71
N ALA A 85 2.75 16.28 -12.36
CA ALA A 85 4.02 16.92 -12.02
C ALA A 85 4.46 16.65 -10.57
N GLY A 86 3.57 16.10 -9.71
CA GLY A 86 3.82 15.81 -8.32
C GLY A 86 3.35 16.90 -7.35
N ASP A 87 2.69 17.96 -7.83
CA ASP A 87 2.17 19.02 -6.99
C ASP A 87 1.01 18.51 -6.13
N ALA A 88 1.03 18.87 -4.85
CA ALA A 88 -0.02 18.50 -3.91
C ALA A 88 -1.27 19.37 -4.11
N GLY A 89 -2.44 18.76 -4.03
CA GLY A 89 -3.74 19.41 -4.18
C GLY A 89 -4.89 18.42 -4.02
N PHE A 90 -5.89 18.52 -4.89
CA PHE A 90 -7.13 17.75 -4.76
C PHE A 90 -7.42 16.91 -6.00
N ALA A 91 -7.57 15.62 -5.79
CA ALA A 91 -8.12 14.68 -6.77
C ALA A 91 -9.65 14.70 -6.67
N HIS A 92 -10.32 14.82 -7.80
CA HIS A 92 -11.78 14.77 -7.90
C HIS A 92 -12.20 13.35 -8.24
N VAL A 93 -12.92 12.70 -7.31
CA VAL A 93 -13.35 11.31 -7.42
C VAL A 93 -14.86 11.27 -7.59
N ALA A 94 -15.30 10.84 -8.75
CA ALA A 94 -16.71 10.64 -9.06
C ALA A 94 -17.17 9.24 -8.65
N SER A 95 -18.29 9.15 -7.96
CA SER A 95 -19.04 7.92 -7.79
C SER A 95 -19.97 7.76 -8.98
N CYS A 96 -19.74 6.73 -9.78
CA CYS A 96 -20.44 6.43 -11.01
C CYS A 96 -21.37 5.24 -10.86
N GLN A 97 -22.57 5.35 -11.39
CA GLN A 97 -23.39 4.19 -11.68
C GLN A 97 -22.98 3.66 -13.05
N THR A 98 -22.44 2.44 -13.10
CA THR A 98 -22.11 1.76 -14.35
C THR A 98 -23.39 1.15 -14.95
N GLY A 99 -23.45 1.06 -16.30
CA GLY A 99 -24.61 0.49 -16.98
C GLY A 99 -24.71 -1.02 -16.75
N GLY A 100 -25.60 -1.41 -15.88
CA GLY A 100 -26.05 -2.78 -15.63
C GLY A 100 -27.41 -2.73 -14.92
N ALA A 101 -28.19 -3.80 -14.98
CA ALA A 101 -29.55 -3.85 -14.43
C ALA A 101 -29.61 -3.58 -12.90
N GLU A 102 -28.50 -3.76 -12.18
CA GLU A 102 -28.40 -3.56 -10.72
C GLU A 102 -27.51 -2.38 -10.31
N GLY A 103 -27.03 -1.57 -11.28
CA GLY A 103 -26.32 -0.32 -11.02
C GLY A 103 -25.13 -0.43 -10.07
N VAL A 104 -24.13 -1.20 -10.48
CA VAL A 104 -22.88 -1.31 -9.70
C VAL A 104 -22.20 0.06 -9.60
N ASN A 105 -21.90 0.48 -8.39
CA ASN A 105 -21.20 1.74 -8.16
C ASN A 105 -19.70 1.56 -8.36
N ALA A 106 -19.10 2.40 -9.20
CA ALA A 106 -17.65 2.46 -9.39
C ALA A 106 -17.12 3.85 -9.04
N LYS A 107 -15.90 3.92 -8.54
CA LYS A 107 -15.20 5.17 -8.32
C LYS A 107 -14.24 5.47 -9.46
N VAL A 108 -14.29 6.71 -9.94
CA VAL A 108 -13.45 7.23 -11.02
C VAL A 108 -12.79 8.52 -10.58
N ALA A 109 -11.46 8.55 -10.53
CA ALA A 109 -10.72 9.79 -10.31
C ALA A 109 -10.56 10.50 -11.67
N ILE A 110 -11.26 11.64 -11.85
CA ILE A 110 -11.49 12.32 -13.12
C ILE A 110 -10.51 13.46 -13.41
N GLY A 111 -9.70 13.87 -12.44
CA GLY A 111 -8.71 14.93 -12.60
C GLY A 111 -8.31 15.57 -11.28
N TRP A 112 -7.42 16.54 -11.37
CA TRP A 112 -6.81 17.23 -10.24
C TRP A 112 -6.97 18.74 -10.34
N SER A 113 -7.04 19.42 -9.18
CA SER A 113 -6.95 20.87 -9.07
C SER A 113 -6.19 21.30 -7.82
N GLU A 114 -5.60 22.49 -7.84
CA GLU A 114 -4.87 23.05 -6.70
C GLU A 114 -5.77 23.29 -5.48
N ARG A 115 -7.02 23.68 -5.73
CA ARG A 115 -8.02 23.95 -4.68
C ARG A 115 -9.21 23.01 -4.81
N PRO A 116 -9.88 22.68 -3.68
CA PRO A 116 -11.10 21.90 -3.76
C PRO A 116 -12.16 22.67 -4.55
N GLN A 117 -12.73 22.01 -5.54
CA GLN A 117 -13.80 22.57 -6.39
C GLN A 117 -14.80 21.46 -6.72
N SER A 118 -15.95 21.85 -7.25
CA SER A 118 -16.96 20.91 -7.73
C SER A 118 -17.01 20.97 -9.26
N PRO A 119 -16.22 20.14 -9.96
CA PRO A 119 -16.22 20.13 -11.41
C PRO A 119 -17.57 19.63 -11.94
N SER A 120 -18.02 20.23 -13.03
CA SER A 120 -19.20 19.76 -13.76
C SER A 120 -18.77 18.66 -14.73
N TRP A 121 -18.93 17.41 -14.32
CA TRP A 121 -18.69 16.26 -15.17
C TRP A 121 -19.93 15.36 -15.18
N SER A 122 -20.47 15.05 -16.36
CA SER A 122 -21.73 14.32 -16.53
C SER A 122 -21.55 12.82 -16.74
N GLY A 123 -20.33 12.32 -16.74
CA GLY A 123 -20.04 10.91 -17.01
C GLY A 123 -19.49 10.68 -18.42
N GLY A 124 -19.58 9.46 -18.88
CA GLY A 124 -19.08 9.02 -20.18
C GLY A 124 -18.08 7.87 -20.09
N LEU A 125 -17.45 7.56 -21.22
CA LEU A 125 -16.41 6.53 -21.29
C LEU A 125 -15.10 7.07 -20.71
N VAL A 126 -14.59 6.41 -19.67
CA VAL A 126 -13.33 6.74 -19.03
C VAL A 126 -12.30 5.64 -19.28
N ARG A 127 -11.12 6.02 -19.77
CA ARG A 127 -9.94 5.17 -19.86
C ARG A 127 -9.01 5.50 -18.71
N GLY A 128 -8.40 4.48 -18.10
CA GLY A 128 -7.55 4.74 -16.96
C GLY A 128 -6.78 3.52 -16.48
N ILE A 129 -6.19 3.67 -15.31
CA ILE A 129 -5.43 2.63 -14.61
C ILE A 129 -6.17 2.28 -13.32
N ILE A 130 -6.34 1.00 -13.06
CA ILE A 130 -6.98 0.49 -11.84
C ILE A 130 -6.05 0.72 -10.66
N ALA A 131 -6.52 1.45 -9.67
CA ALA A 131 -5.83 1.72 -8.42
C ALA A 131 -6.55 1.08 -7.22
N PRO A 132 -5.86 0.80 -6.13
CA PRO A 132 -6.53 0.37 -4.91
C PRO A 132 -7.43 1.47 -4.34
N ASP A 133 -8.55 1.07 -3.75
CA ASP A 133 -9.46 1.93 -3.00
C ASP A 133 -9.84 1.27 -1.67
N GLY A 134 -9.88 2.06 -0.59
CA GLY A 134 -10.15 1.52 0.75
C GLY A 134 -11.58 1.08 0.99
N VAL A 135 -12.54 1.59 0.19
CA VAL A 135 -13.98 1.31 0.37
C VAL A 135 -14.48 0.31 -0.67
N GLN A 136 -14.16 0.54 -1.94
CA GLN A 136 -14.66 -0.29 -3.06
C GLN A 136 -13.60 -1.24 -3.60
N LEU A 137 -12.50 -1.47 -2.85
CA LEU A 137 -11.34 -2.28 -3.23
C LEU A 137 -10.54 -1.70 -4.39
N ILE A 138 -11.20 -1.20 -5.44
CA ILE A 138 -10.58 -0.60 -6.63
C ILE A 138 -11.31 0.69 -7.04
N LYS A 139 -10.54 1.56 -7.69
CA LYS A 139 -11.04 2.74 -8.42
C LYS A 139 -10.31 2.86 -9.75
N LEU A 140 -10.91 3.52 -10.73
CA LEU A 140 -10.26 3.87 -11.97
C LEU A 140 -9.63 5.28 -11.86
N VAL A 141 -8.34 5.41 -12.11
CA VAL A 141 -7.68 6.72 -12.23
C VAL A 141 -7.57 7.05 -13.70
N SER A 142 -8.28 8.09 -14.13
CA SER A 142 -8.33 8.50 -15.53
C SER A 142 -6.96 8.88 -16.07
N THR A 143 -6.65 8.46 -17.29
CA THR A 143 -5.48 8.94 -18.04
C THR A 143 -5.73 10.29 -18.69
N ASP A 144 -6.99 10.64 -18.86
CA ASP A 144 -7.44 11.94 -19.38
C ASP A 144 -8.05 12.74 -18.22
N SER A 145 -8.04 14.05 -18.29
CA SER A 145 -8.70 14.90 -17.29
C SER A 145 -10.07 15.35 -17.80
N ALA A 146 -11.03 15.49 -16.89
CA ALA A 146 -12.28 16.18 -17.18
C ALA A 146 -12.01 17.68 -17.44
N ASP A 147 -12.93 18.35 -18.13
CA ASP A 147 -12.80 19.76 -18.49
C ASP A 147 -12.53 20.64 -17.27
N GLY A 148 -11.54 21.53 -17.40
CA GLY A 148 -11.12 22.43 -16.34
C GLY A 148 -10.25 21.79 -15.25
N LEU A 149 -9.90 20.52 -15.35
CA LEU A 149 -9.01 19.81 -14.43
C LEU A 149 -7.67 19.48 -15.10
N GLN A 150 -6.63 19.36 -14.28
CA GLN A 150 -5.34 18.82 -14.70
C GLN A 150 -5.30 17.28 -14.56
N GLN A 151 -4.35 16.66 -15.24
CA GLN A 151 -4.15 15.22 -15.12
C GLN A 151 -3.63 14.83 -13.73
N LEU A 152 -4.19 13.77 -13.20
CA LEU A 152 -3.75 13.14 -11.95
C LEU A 152 -2.39 12.45 -12.12
N ALA A 153 -1.64 12.35 -11.03
CA ALA A 153 -0.57 11.38 -10.93
C ALA A 153 -1.13 9.98 -11.15
N LEU A 154 -0.55 9.24 -12.10
CA LEU A 154 -0.99 7.88 -12.35
C LEU A 154 -0.55 6.96 -11.20
N PRO A 155 -1.37 5.98 -10.83
CA PRO A 155 -1.01 5.03 -9.80
C PRO A 155 0.23 4.23 -10.22
N SER A 156 1.19 4.14 -9.30
CA SER A 156 2.44 3.41 -9.53
C SER A 156 2.70 2.43 -8.39
N PRO A 157 3.13 1.19 -8.69
CA PRO A 157 3.57 0.25 -7.67
C PRO A 157 4.70 0.78 -6.78
N ALA A 158 5.53 1.71 -7.29
CA ALA A 158 6.61 2.34 -6.55
C ALA A 158 6.13 3.16 -5.33
N GLN A 159 4.87 3.59 -5.32
CA GLN A 159 4.26 4.31 -4.19
C GLN A 159 3.85 3.39 -3.04
N ILE A 160 3.93 2.06 -3.22
CA ILE A 160 3.59 1.10 -2.18
C ILE A 160 4.81 0.90 -1.26
N PRO A 161 4.74 1.30 0.03
CA PRO A 161 5.89 1.22 0.92
C PRO A 161 6.29 -0.24 1.19
N ASN A 162 7.60 -0.50 1.22
CA ASN A 162 8.19 -1.79 1.56
C ASN A 162 9.34 -1.62 2.55
N ASN A 163 8.99 -1.34 3.81
CA ASN A 163 9.97 -1.05 4.88
C ASN A 163 10.42 -2.30 5.64
N HIS A 164 10.00 -3.49 5.22
CA HIS A 164 10.25 -4.76 5.93
C HIS A 164 11.74 -5.03 6.17
N PHE A 165 12.61 -4.66 5.23
CA PHE A 165 14.05 -4.84 5.38
C PHE A 165 14.65 -4.04 6.54
N LEU A 166 14.25 -2.79 6.69
CA LEU A 166 14.72 -1.94 7.81
C LEU A 166 14.25 -2.48 9.15
N TYR A 167 13.00 -2.96 9.24
CA TYR A 167 12.49 -3.61 10.44
C TYR A 167 13.20 -4.92 10.76
N ALA A 168 13.58 -5.72 9.75
CA ALA A 168 14.37 -6.94 9.98
C ALA A 168 15.73 -6.61 10.61
N ILE A 169 16.45 -5.61 10.04
CA ILE A 169 17.73 -5.13 10.59
C ILE A 169 17.54 -4.68 12.05
N GLN A 170 16.51 -3.92 12.33
CA GLN A 170 16.22 -3.42 13.68
C GLN A 170 16.04 -4.57 14.69
N TRP A 171 15.30 -5.61 14.33
CA TRP A 171 15.10 -6.79 15.19
C TRP A 171 16.42 -7.54 15.45
N PHE A 172 17.27 -7.72 14.44
CA PHE A 172 18.56 -8.36 14.62
C PHE A 172 19.52 -7.53 15.47
N ILE A 173 19.52 -6.20 15.33
CA ILE A 173 20.30 -5.29 16.19
C ILE A 173 19.83 -5.41 17.65
N PHE A 174 18.52 -5.44 17.90
CA PHE A 174 18.00 -5.60 19.26
C PHE A 174 18.38 -6.95 19.86
N ALA A 175 18.31 -8.03 19.09
CA ALA A 175 18.76 -9.36 19.54
C ALA A 175 20.24 -9.38 19.89
N ALA A 176 21.09 -8.78 19.05
CA ALA A 176 22.53 -8.67 19.29
C ALA A 176 22.84 -7.82 20.53
N ALA A 177 22.21 -6.64 20.65
CA ALA A 177 22.41 -5.74 21.79
C ALA A 177 21.99 -6.40 23.11
N ALA A 178 20.81 -7.03 23.16
CA ALA A 178 20.34 -7.76 24.33
C ALA A 178 21.30 -8.87 24.74
N SER A 179 21.81 -9.63 23.77
CA SER A 179 22.78 -10.71 24.00
C SER A 179 24.09 -10.18 24.56
N ILE A 180 24.65 -9.11 23.97
CA ILE A 180 25.90 -8.51 24.41
C ILE A 180 25.77 -7.94 25.82
N ILE A 181 24.72 -7.16 26.09
CA ILE A 181 24.45 -6.57 27.41
C ILE A 181 24.34 -7.66 28.46
N TYR A 182 23.59 -8.71 28.16
CA TYR A 182 23.40 -9.84 29.09
C TYR A 182 24.71 -10.56 29.38
N ILE A 183 25.51 -10.87 28.35
CA ILE A 183 26.82 -11.53 28.53
C ILE A 183 27.73 -10.67 29.40
N LEU A 184 27.80 -9.37 29.18
CA LEU A 184 28.62 -8.44 29.98
C LEU A 184 28.14 -8.38 31.43
N ALA A 185 26.83 -8.34 31.66
CA ALA A 185 26.23 -8.33 33.01
C ALA A 185 26.55 -9.60 33.78
N VAL A 186 26.42 -10.77 33.15
CA VAL A 186 26.74 -12.05 33.77
C VAL A 186 28.24 -12.16 34.07
N ARG A 187 29.12 -11.75 33.13
CA ARG A 187 30.55 -11.74 33.35
C ARG A 187 30.94 -10.84 34.54
N LYS A 188 30.36 -9.62 34.63
CA LYS A 188 30.61 -8.72 35.76
C LYS A 188 30.14 -9.35 37.07
N ARG A 189 28.96 -9.94 37.14
CA ARG A 189 28.40 -10.59 38.33
C ARG A 189 29.28 -11.74 38.82
N LEU A 190 29.86 -12.52 37.93
CA LEU A 190 30.70 -13.67 38.30
C LEU A 190 32.12 -13.24 38.74
N LYS A 191 32.63 -12.09 38.26
CA LYS A 191 33.97 -11.58 38.61
C LYS A 191 33.99 -10.75 39.89
N THR A 192 32.89 -10.12 40.32
CA THR A 192 32.87 -9.33 41.56
C THR A 192 32.90 -10.29 42.77
N PRO A 193 33.83 -10.16 43.75
CA PRO A 193 33.99 -11.06 44.89
C PRO A 193 32.78 -11.11 45.80
#